data_9dd2c258a7f777f16d4e6ef277a1f46b
#
_entry.id   9dd2c258a7f777f16d4e6ef277a1f46b
#
_cell.length_a   1.000
_cell.length_b   1.000
_cell.length_c   1.000
_cell.angle_alpha   90.00
_cell.angle_beta   90.00
_cell.angle_gamma   90.00
#
_symmetry.space_group_name_H-M   'P 1'
#
loop_
_entity.id
_entity.type
_entity.pdbx_description
1 polymer ?
#
loop_
_entity_poly.entity_id
_entity_poly.type
_entity_poly.pdbx_seq_one_letter_code
_entity_poly.pdbx_strand_id
1 'polypeptide(L)'
;MKKILLIILAVVVVAAGATMVILSTNKPTVVQRDKIEDALFCYLNIDQLAKKGAFDKYITSEQRKMWASMATANVENQDIATHIESIITNFNNSGIDFTKPVYGYLDNYKNFVFVAEVADAIAVDNSINTLSYLIELDGEEPIEISQIDDERSFDIGENVFGLYNSKRFTIVMGENEMLATSVSEAAHRNLADCSIFGNSDIATYINANKIKDLLYESELVDNDVDDAVAQDLSQYLGEDAHIISSLTFEPGRIVATNNCYNFNTEKFEGLFKRCNNDHLDYISEDAIAVLNFGLEGQILSELITEFINSDLSNILGIDLHNEERMALAVACDAIESINGDTTIVLESIDGTLRERFNYYTGDVNYLPEMKSFKAAMMMDVSDSYIITNVGQYAMGLLVKVDDNHYASQFGNYNITLLQRENLLFGGVNMKPTKAEYPASKAIWAKDIEESYGYAIINFNSLRESKFTGSIYDILIEELGLEYDNTLRSLKQMLSYAYTTSEDILCNKSVVVLNDESTNSLEQFTSILIPVIISEMSASIF
;
A
#
# COMPACT_ATOMS: atom_id res chain seq x y z
N MET A 1 8.50 -3.99 14.43
CA MET A 1 7.21 -4.49 13.92
C MET A 1 6.16 -3.41 13.69
N LYS A 2 5.71 -2.61 14.70
CA LYS A 2 4.69 -1.55 14.49
C LYS A 2 5.02 -0.58 13.35
N LYS A 3 6.27 -0.12 13.21
CA LYS A 3 6.68 0.81 12.13
C LYS A 3 6.69 0.17 10.74
N ILE A 4 7.10 -1.11 10.63
CA ILE A 4 7.08 -1.83 9.34
C ILE A 4 5.65 -2.12 8.91
N LEU A 5 4.78 -2.54 9.85
CA LEU A 5 3.35 -2.72 9.59
C LEU A 5 2.68 -1.40 9.17
N LEU A 6 3.06 -0.27 9.80
CA LEU A 6 2.61 1.07 9.43
C LEU A 6 3.11 1.51 8.05
N ILE A 7 4.33 1.16 7.66
CA ILE A 7 4.86 1.46 6.32
C ILE A 7 4.15 0.61 5.27
N ILE A 8 3.95 -0.69 5.51
CA ILE A 8 3.17 -1.56 4.62
C ILE A 8 1.71 -1.08 4.54
N LEU A 9 1.10 -0.74 5.67
CA LEU A 9 -0.24 -0.18 5.74
C LEU A 9 -0.31 1.19 5.04
N ALA A 10 0.69 2.06 5.21
CA ALA A 10 0.76 3.35 4.54
C ALA A 10 0.94 3.20 3.02
N VAL A 11 1.75 2.25 2.56
CA VAL A 11 1.90 1.93 1.12
C VAL A 11 0.59 1.38 0.56
N VAL A 12 -0.10 0.51 1.29
CA VAL A 12 -1.42 -0.02 0.90
C VAL A 12 -2.49 1.08 0.93
N VAL A 13 -2.48 1.96 1.94
CA VAL A 13 -3.43 3.10 2.07
C VAL A 13 -3.13 4.20 1.05
N VAL A 14 -1.86 4.48 0.74
CA VAL A 14 -1.50 5.44 -0.33
C VAL A 14 -1.83 4.87 -1.71
N ALA A 15 -1.58 3.57 -1.94
CA ALA A 15 -2.02 2.91 -3.17
C ALA A 15 -3.55 2.87 -3.27
N ALA A 16 -4.28 2.58 -2.19
CA ALA A 16 -5.73 2.62 -2.13
C ALA A 16 -6.27 4.05 -2.25
N GLY A 17 -5.64 5.04 -1.62
CA GLY A 17 -6.03 6.45 -1.69
C GLY A 17 -5.79 7.05 -3.08
N ALA A 18 -4.66 6.76 -3.71
CA ALA A 18 -4.43 7.12 -5.12
C ALA A 18 -5.44 6.41 -6.05
N THR A 19 -5.84 5.19 -5.70
CA THR A 19 -6.89 4.44 -6.43
C THR A 19 -8.26 5.10 -6.27
N MET A 20 -8.62 5.63 -5.12
CA MET A 20 -9.88 6.36 -4.94
C MET A 20 -9.95 7.64 -5.77
N VAL A 21 -8.84 8.33 -5.98
CA VAL A 21 -8.78 9.52 -6.85
C VAL A 21 -8.86 9.16 -8.34
N ILE A 22 -8.50 7.92 -8.73
CA ILE A 22 -8.53 7.45 -10.13
C ILE A 22 -9.86 6.74 -10.47
N LEU A 23 -10.79 6.66 -9.53
CA LEU A 23 -11.98 5.77 -9.52
C LEU A 23 -13.11 6.12 -10.47
N SER A 24 -12.90 6.59 -11.72
CA SER A 24 -14.13 7.11 -12.29
C SER A 24 -14.37 7.11 -13.79
N THR A 25 -14.19 6.08 -14.52
CA THR A 25 -14.47 6.21 -15.95
C THR A 25 -15.40 5.21 -16.62
N ASN A 26 -15.87 4.16 -15.96
CA ASN A 26 -16.77 3.22 -16.63
C ASN A 26 -17.93 2.78 -15.74
N LYS A 27 -19.11 2.61 -16.32
CA LYS A 27 -20.27 2.01 -15.63
C LYS A 27 -19.87 0.62 -15.14
N PRO A 28 -19.90 0.37 -13.84
CA PRO A 28 -19.53 -0.94 -13.33
C PRO A 28 -20.50 -1.98 -13.86
N THR A 29 -19.99 -2.96 -14.57
CA THR A 29 -20.76 -4.16 -14.87
C THR A 29 -20.95 -4.89 -13.55
N VAL A 30 -22.18 -5.11 -13.12
CA VAL A 30 -22.49 -5.85 -11.90
C VAL A 30 -22.03 -7.27 -12.09
N VAL A 31 -20.86 -7.59 -11.58
CA VAL A 31 -20.34 -8.97 -11.56
C VAL A 31 -20.93 -9.63 -10.32
N GLN A 32 -21.93 -10.51 -10.53
CA GLN A 32 -22.48 -11.32 -9.46
C GLN A 32 -21.45 -12.41 -9.13
N ARG A 33 -20.64 -12.21 -8.10
CA ARG A 33 -19.75 -13.23 -7.52
C ARG A 33 -20.30 -13.68 -6.18
N ASP A 34 -19.89 -14.88 -5.74
CA ASP A 34 -20.26 -15.43 -4.44
C ASP A 34 -19.90 -14.41 -3.34
N LYS A 35 -20.91 -14.02 -2.57
CA LYS A 35 -20.79 -12.90 -1.63
C LYS A 35 -20.03 -13.33 -0.39
N ILE A 36 -18.94 -12.63 -0.07
CA ILE A 36 -18.42 -12.57 1.28
C ILE A 36 -19.28 -11.57 2.04
N GLU A 37 -19.97 -12.05 3.09
CA GLU A 37 -20.92 -11.21 3.85
C GLU A 37 -20.25 -10.34 4.92
N ASP A 38 -18.94 -10.45 5.11
CA ASP A 38 -18.22 -9.72 6.14
C ASP A 38 -17.88 -8.30 5.70
N ALA A 39 -17.63 -7.42 6.67
CA ALA A 39 -17.09 -6.09 6.41
C ALA A 39 -15.64 -6.15 5.94
N LEU A 40 -14.85 -7.02 6.57
CA LEU A 40 -13.47 -7.32 6.25
C LEU A 40 -13.26 -8.82 6.27
N PHE A 41 -12.58 -9.36 5.27
CA PHE A 41 -12.16 -10.75 5.21
C PHE A 41 -10.71 -10.83 4.73
N CYS A 42 -9.87 -11.57 5.45
CA CYS A 42 -8.45 -11.74 5.17
C CYS A 42 -8.13 -13.21 4.87
N TYR A 43 -7.24 -13.42 3.91
CA TYR A 43 -6.73 -14.71 3.47
C TYR A 43 -5.21 -14.71 3.58
N LEU A 44 -4.63 -15.74 4.18
CA LEU A 44 -3.19 -15.89 4.35
C LEU A 44 -2.76 -17.32 4.02
N ASN A 45 -1.90 -17.47 3.01
CA ASN A 45 -1.33 -18.75 2.63
C ASN A 45 0.06 -18.95 3.26
N ILE A 46 0.08 -19.47 4.49
CA ILE A 46 1.30 -19.61 5.30
C ILE A 46 2.31 -20.55 4.63
N ASP A 47 1.85 -21.66 4.06
CA ASP A 47 2.72 -22.64 3.39
C ASP A 47 3.43 -22.03 2.17
N GLN A 48 2.69 -21.28 1.33
CA GLN A 48 3.31 -20.57 0.20
C GLN A 48 4.30 -19.51 0.67
N LEU A 49 3.94 -18.74 1.69
CA LEU A 49 4.84 -17.72 2.26
C LEU A 49 6.12 -18.36 2.82
N ALA A 50 6.00 -19.46 3.56
CA ALA A 50 7.17 -20.17 4.10
C ALA A 50 8.08 -20.71 2.99
N LYS A 51 7.52 -21.30 1.93
CA LYS A 51 8.26 -21.80 0.77
C LYS A 51 8.91 -20.68 -0.03
N LYS A 52 8.16 -19.62 -0.33
CA LYS A 52 8.66 -18.46 -1.09
C LYS A 52 9.72 -17.66 -0.32
N GLY A 53 9.58 -17.57 1.02
CA GLY A 53 10.56 -16.95 1.90
C GLY A 53 11.76 -17.85 2.20
N ALA A 54 11.73 -19.10 1.76
CA ALA A 54 12.77 -20.10 2.03
C ALA A 54 13.15 -20.14 3.54
N PHE A 55 12.15 -20.07 4.45
CA PHE A 55 12.37 -19.91 5.88
C PHE A 55 13.25 -21.02 6.48
N ASP A 56 13.12 -22.26 5.98
CA ASP A 56 13.95 -23.38 6.44
C ASP A 56 15.44 -23.23 6.08
N LYS A 57 15.77 -22.39 5.09
CA LYS A 57 17.16 -22.05 4.73
C LYS A 57 17.78 -21.06 5.72
N TYR A 58 16.97 -20.11 6.22
CA TYR A 58 17.44 -19.01 7.07
C TYR A 58 17.18 -19.24 8.55
N ILE A 59 16.23 -20.11 8.90
CA ILE A 59 15.94 -20.55 10.26
C ILE A 59 16.33 -22.03 10.35
N THR A 60 17.60 -22.27 10.66
CA THR A 60 18.15 -23.62 10.70
C THR A 60 17.59 -24.45 11.84
N SER A 61 17.70 -25.78 11.75
CA SER A 61 17.29 -26.70 12.81
C SER A 61 18.06 -26.46 14.11
N GLU A 62 19.33 -26.03 14.06
CA GLU A 62 20.11 -25.66 15.23
C GLU A 62 19.55 -24.39 15.90
N GLN A 63 19.20 -23.39 15.13
CA GLN A 63 18.58 -22.17 15.66
C GLN A 63 17.21 -22.45 16.31
N ARG A 64 16.38 -23.26 15.68
CA ARG A 64 15.09 -23.69 16.27
C ARG A 64 15.28 -24.42 17.59
N LYS A 65 16.26 -25.33 17.69
CA LYS A 65 16.60 -26.02 18.91
C LYS A 65 17.12 -25.06 19.98
N MET A 66 17.95 -24.10 19.61
CA MET A 66 18.40 -23.05 20.53
C MET A 66 17.23 -22.26 21.08
N TRP A 67 16.32 -21.77 20.23
CA TRP A 67 15.12 -21.06 20.67
C TRP A 67 14.21 -21.92 21.53
N ALA A 68 14.05 -23.19 21.17
CA ALA A 68 13.31 -24.16 21.99
C ALA A 68 13.90 -24.28 23.38
N SER A 69 15.23 -24.49 23.49
CA SER A 69 15.92 -24.56 24.78
C SER A 69 15.79 -23.28 25.60
N MET A 70 15.76 -22.12 24.94
CA MET A 70 15.57 -20.84 25.62
C MET A 70 14.14 -20.67 26.11
N ALA A 71 13.15 -20.98 25.28
CA ALA A 71 11.74 -20.90 25.63
C ALA A 71 11.37 -21.86 26.78
N THR A 72 12.11 -22.96 26.95
CA THR A 72 11.85 -23.97 27.97
C THR A 72 12.75 -23.86 29.21
N ALA A 73 13.70 -22.91 29.23
CA ALA A 73 14.70 -22.80 30.29
C ALA A 73 14.10 -22.66 31.71
N ASN A 74 12.92 -22.02 31.83
CA ASN A 74 12.22 -21.82 33.11
C ASN A 74 10.95 -22.69 33.25
N VAL A 75 10.74 -23.66 32.36
CA VAL A 75 9.57 -24.54 32.37
C VAL A 75 9.93 -25.79 33.20
N GLU A 76 9.35 -25.91 34.39
CA GLU A 76 9.62 -27.04 35.28
C GLU A 76 8.93 -28.33 34.81
N ASN A 77 7.79 -28.21 34.13
CA ASN A 77 7.04 -29.36 33.62
C ASN A 77 7.68 -29.90 32.33
N GLN A 78 8.26 -31.11 32.43
CA GLN A 78 9.00 -31.73 31.32
C GLN A 78 8.12 -32.03 30.09
N ASP A 79 6.85 -32.38 30.27
CA ASP A 79 5.93 -32.67 29.15
C ASP A 79 5.60 -31.38 28.40
N ILE A 80 5.36 -30.29 29.11
CA ILE A 80 5.14 -28.95 28.54
C ILE A 80 6.40 -28.47 27.79
N ALA A 81 7.58 -28.58 28.44
CA ALA A 81 8.84 -28.21 27.79
C ALA A 81 9.05 -28.98 26.49
N THR A 82 8.82 -30.30 26.50
CA THR A 82 8.93 -31.14 25.29
C THR A 82 7.94 -30.72 24.20
N HIS A 83 6.72 -30.34 24.56
CA HIS A 83 5.72 -29.88 23.59
C HIS A 83 6.10 -28.53 23.00
N ILE A 84 6.56 -27.56 23.79
CA ILE A 84 7.08 -26.27 23.33
C ILE A 84 8.23 -26.50 22.34
N GLU A 85 9.21 -27.33 22.69
CA GLU A 85 10.33 -27.67 21.80
C GLU A 85 9.85 -28.28 20.49
N SER A 86 8.84 -29.13 20.54
CA SER A 86 8.23 -29.76 19.37
C SER A 86 7.61 -28.74 18.44
N ILE A 87 6.81 -27.79 18.96
CA ILE A 87 6.16 -26.74 18.16
C ILE A 87 7.20 -25.78 17.54
N ILE A 88 8.18 -25.32 18.33
CA ILE A 88 9.23 -24.40 17.83
C ILE A 88 10.06 -25.08 16.74
N THR A 89 10.30 -26.38 16.87
CA THR A 89 11.03 -27.15 15.85
C THR A 89 10.21 -27.33 14.57
N ASN A 90 8.90 -27.58 14.72
CA ASN A 90 7.97 -27.74 13.62
C ASN A 90 6.57 -27.25 14.02
N PHE A 91 6.14 -26.11 13.46
CA PHE A 91 4.84 -25.49 13.79
C PHE A 91 3.62 -26.39 13.52
N ASN A 92 3.72 -27.35 12.60
CA ASN A 92 2.64 -28.33 12.39
C ASN A 92 2.38 -29.24 13.62
N ASN A 93 3.32 -29.34 14.54
CA ASN A 93 3.14 -30.07 15.81
C ASN A 93 2.19 -29.35 16.79
N SER A 94 1.77 -28.11 16.47
CA SER A 94 0.68 -27.44 17.19
C SER A 94 -0.69 -28.08 16.97
N GLY A 95 -0.82 -28.95 15.97
CA GLY A 95 -2.08 -29.55 15.54
C GLY A 95 -2.84 -28.77 14.48
N ILE A 96 -2.40 -27.56 14.14
CA ILE A 96 -2.96 -26.75 13.04
C ILE A 96 -2.34 -27.18 11.71
N ASP A 97 -3.15 -27.31 10.67
CA ASP A 97 -2.69 -27.60 9.31
C ASP A 97 -2.27 -26.31 8.59
N PHE A 98 -1.05 -25.88 8.79
CA PHE A 98 -0.49 -24.70 8.10
C PHE A 98 -0.19 -24.95 6.62
N THR A 99 -0.41 -26.16 6.07
CA THR A 99 -0.40 -26.39 4.62
C THR A 99 -1.66 -25.84 3.94
N LYS A 100 -2.65 -25.48 4.74
CA LYS A 100 -3.90 -24.85 4.32
C LYS A 100 -3.89 -23.36 4.66
N PRO A 101 -4.67 -22.56 3.94
CA PRO A 101 -4.81 -21.15 4.27
C PRO A 101 -5.42 -20.92 5.66
N VAL A 102 -5.01 -19.82 6.27
CA VAL A 102 -5.64 -19.26 7.46
C VAL A 102 -6.52 -18.09 7.05
N TYR A 103 -7.67 -17.98 7.67
CA TYR A 103 -8.64 -16.92 7.41
C TYR A 103 -8.84 -16.06 8.65
N GLY A 104 -9.04 -14.76 8.41
CA GLY A 104 -9.44 -13.81 9.43
C GLY A 104 -10.56 -12.93 8.91
N TYR A 105 -11.57 -12.61 9.70
CA TYR A 105 -12.63 -11.70 9.30
C TYR A 105 -13.27 -10.97 10.47
N LEU A 106 -13.91 -9.86 10.17
CA LEU A 106 -14.73 -9.12 11.12
C LEU A 106 -16.18 -9.55 10.94
N ASP A 107 -16.76 -10.18 11.95
CA ASP A 107 -18.13 -10.69 11.92
C ASP A 107 -19.19 -9.60 12.12
N ASN A 108 -20.46 -9.98 12.07
CA ASN A 108 -21.58 -9.06 12.26
C ASN A 108 -21.71 -8.52 13.70
N TYR A 109 -21.02 -9.11 14.66
CA TYR A 109 -20.97 -8.67 16.06
C TYR A 109 -19.75 -7.79 16.36
N LYS A 110 -18.98 -7.41 15.33
CA LYS A 110 -17.73 -6.63 15.42
C LYS A 110 -16.60 -7.37 16.14
N ASN A 111 -16.67 -8.70 16.18
CA ASN A 111 -15.59 -9.52 16.69
C ASN A 111 -14.63 -9.90 15.57
N PHE A 112 -13.35 -9.97 15.90
CA PHE A 112 -12.34 -10.48 14.98
C PHE A 112 -12.24 -11.99 15.11
N VAL A 113 -12.48 -12.69 14.00
CA VAL A 113 -12.54 -14.15 13.94
C VAL A 113 -11.35 -14.69 13.16
N PHE A 114 -10.64 -15.67 13.72
CA PHE A 114 -9.63 -16.46 13.03
C PHE A 114 -10.09 -17.89 12.84
N VAL A 115 -9.82 -18.45 11.67
CA VAL A 115 -10.17 -19.84 11.33
C VAL A 115 -8.99 -20.50 10.64
N ALA A 116 -8.64 -21.71 11.10
CA ALA A 116 -7.64 -22.58 10.48
C ALA A 116 -8.15 -24.03 10.43
N GLU A 117 -7.58 -24.84 9.54
CA GLU A 117 -7.84 -26.28 9.52
C GLU A 117 -7.02 -27.00 10.59
N VAL A 118 -7.56 -28.08 11.15
CA VAL A 118 -6.91 -28.93 12.16
C VAL A 118 -6.37 -30.16 11.46
N ALA A 119 -5.08 -30.45 11.68
CA ALA A 119 -4.43 -31.68 11.28
C ALA A 119 -4.52 -32.76 12.36
N ASP A 120 -4.39 -32.36 13.63
CA ASP A 120 -4.42 -33.25 14.81
C ASP A 120 -5.04 -32.54 16.02
N ALA A 121 -6.26 -32.93 16.38
CA ALA A 121 -6.98 -32.34 17.51
C ALA A 121 -6.34 -32.62 18.87
N ILE A 122 -5.62 -33.75 19.03
CA ILE A 122 -4.90 -34.05 20.26
C ILE A 122 -3.70 -33.12 20.43
N ALA A 123 -2.99 -32.83 19.33
CA ALA A 123 -1.91 -31.87 19.35
C ALA A 123 -2.42 -30.43 19.65
N VAL A 124 -3.62 -30.08 19.20
CA VAL A 124 -4.29 -28.81 19.58
C VAL A 124 -4.59 -28.80 21.09
N ASP A 125 -5.14 -29.90 21.66
CA ASP A 125 -5.37 -30.03 23.11
C ASP A 125 -4.05 -29.75 23.89
N ASN A 126 -2.96 -30.38 23.46
CA ASN A 126 -1.65 -30.19 24.09
C ASN A 126 -1.14 -28.75 23.97
N SER A 127 -1.40 -28.10 22.82
CA SER A 127 -1.01 -26.71 22.60
C SER A 127 -1.76 -25.75 23.51
N ILE A 128 -3.08 -25.95 23.67
CA ILE A 128 -3.89 -25.13 24.58
C ILE A 128 -3.51 -25.39 26.05
N ASN A 129 -3.29 -26.64 26.44
CA ASN A 129 -2.80 -26.97 27.78
C ASN A 129 -1.43 -26.36 28.07
N THR A 130 -0.56 -26.30 27.04
CA THR A 130 0.73 -25.61 27.14
C THR A 130 0.57 -24.12 27.34
N LEU A 131 -0.32 -23.49 26.59
CA LEU A 131 -0.65 -22.08 26.74
C LEU A 131 -1.25 -21.79 28.13
N SER A 132 -2.17 -22.65 28.60
CA SER A 132 -2.76 -22.57 29.94
C SER A 132 -1.70 -22.56 31.02
N TYR A 133 -0.74 -23.48 30.94
CA TYR A 133 0.38 -23.56 31.89
C TYR A 133 1.23 -22.28 31.87
N LEU A 134 1.51 -21.71 30.71
CA LEU A 134 2.28 -20.46 30.59
C LEU A 134 1.53 -19.26 31.17
N ILE A 135 0.23 -19.20 30.97
CA ILE A 135 -0.66 -18.16 31.54
C ILE A 135 -0.68 -18.28 33.08
N GLU A 136 -0.78 -19.50 33.61
CA GLU A 136 -0.74 -19.74 35.05
C GLU A 136 0.62 -19.33 35.67
N LEU A 137 1.73 -19.53 34.96
CA LEU A 137 3.06 -19.08 35.42
C LEU A 137 3.16 -17.55 35.53
N ASP A 138 2.43 -16.80 34.69
CA ASP A 138 2.33 -15.34 34.75
C ASP A 138 1.36 -14.86 35.85
N GLY A 139 0.67 -15.78 36.55
CA GLY A 139 -0.23 -15.49 37.68
C GLY A 139 -1.68 -15.22 37.27
N GLU A 140 -2.04 -15.50 36.06
CA GLU A 140 -3.40 -15.43 35.52
C GLU A 140 -4.14 -16.77 35.73
N GLU A 141 -5.47 -16.78 35.53
CA GLU A 141 -6.26 -18.00 35.64
C GLU A 141 -5.95 -18.97 34.49
N PRO A 142 -5.84 -20.30 34.79
CA PRO A 142 -5.55 -21.30 33.75
C PRO A 142 -6.76 -21.44 32.79
N ILE A 143 -6.45 -21.78 31.54
CA ILE A 143 -7.45 -22.04 30.51
C ILE A 143 -8.18 -23.34 30.82
N GLU A 144 -9.51 -23.29 30.92
CA GLU A 144 -10.35 -24.48 31.04
C GLU A 144 -10.86 -24.94 29.67
N ILE A 145 -10.60 -26.22 29.32
CA ILE A 145 -11.15 -26.81 28.11
C ILE A 145 -12.43 -27.56 28.46
N SER A 146 -13.55 -27.11 27.87
CA SER A 146 -14.84 -27.80 27.94
C SER A 146 -15.05 -28.63 26.68
N GLN A 147 -15.57 -29.85 26.82
CA GLN A 147 -15.85 -30.73 25.68
C GLN A 147 -17.32 -31.12 25.65
N ILE A 148 -17.93 -30.97 24.46
CA ILE A 148 -19.28 -31.45 24.14
C ILE A 148 -19.18 -32.21 22.82
N ASP A 149 -19.43 -33.51 22.84
CA ASP A 149 -19.26 -34.43 21.71
C ASP A 149 -17.81 -34.41 21.16
N ASP A 150 -17.64 -34.01 19.89
CA ASP A 150 -16.31 -33.85 19.26
C ASP A 150 -15.82 -32.40 19.22
N GLU A 151 -16.60 -31.46 19.78
CA GLU A 151 -16.22 -30.05 19.89
C GLU A 151 -15.64 -29.73 21.25
N ARG A 152 -14.58 -28.94 21.24
CA ARG A 152 -13.88 -28.44 22.42
C ARG A 152 -13.87 -26.93 22.39
N SER A 153 -14.24 -26.33 23.50
CA SER A 153 -14.23 -24.87 23.68
C SER A 153 -13.29 -24.48 24.80
N PHE A 154 -12.73 -23.28 24.70
CA PHE A 154 -11.90 -22.66 25.71
C PHE A 154 -12.05 -21.15 25.69
N ASP A 155 -11.74 -20.50 26.80
CA ASP A 155 -11.65 -19.05 26.91
C ASP A 155 -10.29 -18.61 27.46
N ILE A 156 -9.84 -17.44 27.04
CA ILE A 156 -8.62 -16.80 27.52
C ILE A 156 -9.02 -15.40 27.99
N GLY A 157 -9.24 -15.28 29.30
CA GLY A 157 -9.80 -14.06 29.88
C GLY A 157 -11.21 -13.75 29.33
N GLU A 158 -11.59 -12.48 29.37
CA GLU A 158 -12.95 -12.04 29.00
C GLU A 158 -13.11 -11.79 27.48
N ASN A 159 -12.00 -11.70 26.74
CA ASN A 159 -12.00 -11.13 25.38
C ASN A 159 -11.65 -12.13 24.27
N VAL A 160 -11.30 -13.38 24.61
CA VAL A 160 -10.92 -14.39 23.61
C VAL A 160 -11.65 -15.70 23.90
N PHE A 161 -12.41 -16.16 22.92
CA PHE A 161 -13.11 -17.44 22.97
C PHE A 161 -12.67 -18.33 21.81
N GLY A 162 -12.39 -19.61 22.06
CA GLY A 162 -11.99 -20.58 21.06
C GLY A 162 -12.88 -21.81 21.00
N LEU A 163 -13.01 -22.36 19.79
CA LEU A 163 -13.70 -23.62 19.52
C LEU A 163 -12.91 -24.41 18.49
N TYR A 164 -12.73 -25.72 18.73
CA TYR A 164 -12.10 -26.59 17.75
C TYR A 164 -12.66 -28.01 17.78
N ASN A 165 -12.48 -28.70 16.69
CA ASN A 165 -12.81 -30.10 16.50
C ASN A 165 -11.74 -30.77 15.61
N SER A 166 -11.99 -31.98 15.15
CA SER A 166 -11.06 -32.71 14.28
C SER A 166 -10.79 -32.11 12.90
N LYS A 167 -11.49 -31.00 12.54
CA LYS A 167 -11.38 -30.37 11.19
C LYS A 167 -11.03 -28.90 11.26
N ARG A 168 -11.49 -28.21 12.28
CA ARG A 168 -11.43 -26.75 12.32
C ARG A 168 -11.03 -26.23 13.70
N PHE A 169 -10.22 -25.22 13.69
CA PHE A 169 -9.84 -24.41 14.84
C PHE A 169 -10.33 -22.98 14.60
N THR A 170 -11.04 -22.43 15.54
CA THR A 170 -11.62 -21.10 15.47
C THR A 170 -11.30 -20.32 16.74
N ILE A 171 -10.82 -19.09 16.63
CA ILE A 171 -10.68 -18.14 17.73
C ILE A 171 -11.45 -16.89 17.39
N VAL A 172 -12.15 -16.35 18.37
CA VAL A 172 -12.85 -15.07 18.29
C VAL A 172 -12.31 -14.14 19.37
N MET A 173 -12.01 -12.91 18.97
CA MET A 173 -11.54 -11.85 19.84
C MET A 173 -12.46 -10.65 19.76
N GLY A 174 -12.89 -10.12 20.91
CA GLY A 174 -13.77 -8.96 20.99
C GLY A 174 -14.06 -8.57 22.43
N GLU A 175 -14.78 -7.47 22.61
CA GLU A 175 -15.13 -6.91 23.93
C GLU A 175 -16.65 -7.06 24.25
N ASN A 176 -17.35 -7.96 23.57
CA ASN A 176 -18.79 -8.08 23.72
C ASN A 176 -19.25 -9.49 24.14
N GLU A 177 -20.47 -9.58 24.64
CA GLU A 177 -21.07 -10.82 25.15
C GLU A 177 -21.38 -11.87 24.07
N MET A 178 -21.14 -11.56 22.77
CA MET A 178 -21.48 -12.42 21.64
C MET A 178 -20.35 -13.35 21.19
N LEU A 179 -19.22 -13.41 21.90
CA LEU A 179 -18.05 -14.22 21.54
C LEU A 179 -18.40 -15.69 21.32
N ALA A 180 -19.18 -16.30 22.21
CA ALA A 180 -19.59 -17.70 22.10
C ALA A 180 -20.51 -17.94 20.88
N THR A 181 -21.37 -16.99 20.54
CA THR A 181 -22.21 -17.05 19.32
C THR A 181 -21.35 -16.92 18.08
N SER A 182 -20.46 -15.93 18.03
CA SER A 182 -19.53 -15.70 16.93
C SER A 182 -18.68 -16.93 16.63
N VAL A 183 -18.12 -17.58 17.66
CA VAL A 183 -17.28 -18.77 17.47
C VAL A 183 -18.08 -19.96 16.95
N SER A 184 -19.31 -20.14 17.43
CA SER A 184 -20.19 -21.22 16.95
C SER A 184 -20.59 -21.03 15.49
N GLU A 185 -20.95 -19.81 15.09
CA GLU A 185 -21.26 -19.49 13.69
C GLU A 185 -20.03 -19.69 12.80
N ALA A 186 -18.85 -19.24 13.23
CA ALA A 186 -17.60 -19.37 12.50
C ALA A 186 -17.16 -20.84 12.33
N ALA A 187 -17.34 -21.67 13.35
CA ALA A 187 -16.99 -23.09 13.30
C ALA A 187 -17.77 -23.87 12.22
N HIS A 188 -19.01 -23.43 11.93
CA HIS A 188 -19.89 -24.07 10.97
C HIS A 188 -19.95 -23.37 9.60
N ARG A 189 -19.29 -22.22 9.47
CA ARG A 189 -19.27 -21.43 8.25
C ARG A 189 -18.59 -22.17 7.10
N ASN A 190 -19.19 -22.11 5.88
CA ASN A 190 -18.54 -22.60 4.68
C ASN A 190 -17.50 -21.58 4.16
N LEU A 191 -16.20 -21.96 4.15
CA LEU A 191 -15.11 -21.14 3.66
C LEU A 191 -14.67 -21.52 2.22
N ALA A 192 -15.46 -22.34 1.52
CA ALA A 192 -15.12 -22.84 0.18
C ALA A 192 -15.04 -21.74 -0.90
N ASP A 193 -15.58 -20.54 -0.62
CA ASP A 193 -15.71 -19.46 -1.60
C ASP A 193 -14.45 -18.57 -1.71
N CYS A 194 -13.36 -18.97 -1.06
CA CYS A 194 -12.08 -18.26 -1.12
C CYS A 194 -11.36 -18.35 -2.47
N SER A 195 -11.95 -19.02 -3.46
CA SER A 195 -11.46 -19.06 -4.85
C SER A 195 -11.33 -17.68 -5.51
N ILE A 196 -12.02 -16.65 -4.97
CA ILE A 196 -11.91 -15.27 -5.42
C ILE A 196 -10.51 -14.68 -5.24
N PHE A 197 -9.71 -15.22 -4.29
CA PHE A 197 -8.36 -14.75 -4.01
C PHE A 197 -7.30 -15.38 -4.93
N GLY A 198 -7.68 -16.37 -5.76
CA GLY A 198 -6.78 -17.01 -6.73
C GLY A 198 -5.55 -17.64 -6.07
N ASN A 199 -4.36 -17.32 -6.63
CA ASN A 199 -3.07 -17.82 -6.16
C ASN A 199 -2.32 -16.78 -5.31
N SER A 200 -3.02 -15.85 -4.69
CA SER A 200 -2.41 -14.82 -3.85
C SER A 200 -1.74 -15.44 -2.61
N ASP A 201 -0.68 -14.83 -2.14
CA ASP A 201 -0.03 -15.22 -0.89
C ASP A 201 -0.78 -14.63 0.31
N ILE A 202 -1.21 -13.38 0.14
CA ILE A 202 -2.05 -12.63 1.08
C ILE A 202 -3.15 -11.97 0.26
N ALA A 203 -4.38 -12.01 0.76
CA ALA A 203 -5.47 -11.26 0.14
C ALA A 203 -6.46 -10.73 1.18
N THR A 204 -7.17 -9.67 0.82
CA THR A 204 -8.23 -9.09 1.64
C THR A 204 -9.44 -8.76 0.78
N TYR A 205 -10.61 -8.93 1.35
CA TYR A 205 -11.87 -8.45 0.84
C TYR A 205 -12.40 -7.39 1.80
N ILE A 206 -12.82 -6.25 1.27
CA ILE A 206 -13.35 -5.13 2.05
C ILE A 206 -14.71 -4.76 1.46
N ASN A 207 -15.78 -4.92 2.23
CA ASN A 207 -17.10 -4.42 1.88
C ASN A 207 -17.20 -2.94 2.26
N ALA A 208 -17.18 -2.07 1.26
CA ALA A 208 -17.13 -0.62 1.49
C ALA A 208 -18.38 -0.08 2.20
N ASN A 209 -19.58 -0.65 1.91
CA ASN A 209 -20.81 -0.26 2.59
C ASN A 209 -20.80 -0.63 4.07
N LYS A 210 -20.38 -1.87 4.39
CA LYS A 210 -20.33 -2.33 5.79
C LYS A 210 -19.23 -1.61 6.60
N ILE A 211 -18.06 -1.34 5.99
CA ILE A 211 -17.03 -0.53 6.65
C ILE A 211 -17.53 0.88 6.93
N LYS A 212 -18.22 1.49 5.96
CA LYS A 212 -18.88 2.78 6.19
C LYS A 212 -19.80 2.73 7.39
N ASP A 213 -20.72 1.75 7.45
CA ASP A 213 -21.68 1.61 8.54
C ASP A 213 -20.97 1.41 9.90
N LEU A 214 -19.89 0.61 9.95
CA LEU A 214 -19.09 0.43 11.15
C LEU A 214 -18.39 1.71 11.63
N LEU A 215 -17.90 2.55 10.71
CA LEU A 215 -17.29 3.83 11.05
C LEU A 215 -18.31 4.79 11.68
N TYR A 216 -19.55 4.79 11.19
CA TYR A 216 -20.62 5.63 11.75
C TYR A 216 -21.13 5.16 13.12
N GLU A 217 -21.12 3.86 13.37
CA GLU A 217 -21.51 3.31 14.66
C GLU A 217 -20.40 3.42 15.72
N SER A 218 -19.16 3.74 15.31
CA SER A 218 -18.06 3.95 16.25
C SER A 218 -18.12 5.40 16.77
N GLU A 219 -18.03 5.60 18.08
CA GLU A 219 -17.96 6.94 18.72
C GLU A 219 -16.70 7.75 18.33
N LEU A 220 -15.96 7.29 17.32
CA LEU A 220 -14.70 7.87 16.88
C LEU A 220 -14.88 9.12 15.99
N VAL A 221 -16.08 9.39 15.53
CA VAL A 221 -16.38 10.50 14.64
C VAL A 221 -17.42 11.43 15.31
N ASP A 222 -17.24 12.74 15.22
CA ASP A 222 -18.08 13.74 15.90
C ASP A 222 -19.41 13.92 15.15
N ASN A 223 -20.56 13.76 15.79
CA ASN A 223 -21.89 13.54 15.21
C ASN A 223 -22.32 14.57 14.13
N ASP A 224 -21.81 15.81 14.16
CA ASP A 224 -22.23 16.86 13.19
C ASP A 224 -21.47 16.78 11.85
N VAL A 225 -20.27 16.15 11.83
CA VAL A 225 -19.46 15.93 10.61
C VAL A 225 -19.92 14.67 9.89
N ASP A 226 -20.52 13.75 10.60
CA ASP A 226 -20.79 12.38 10.17
C ASP A 226 -21.85 12.26 9.10
N ASP A 227 -22.98 12.93 9.27
CA ASP A 227 -24.11 12.79 8.36
C ASP A 227 -23.80 13.31 6.95
N ALA A 228 -23.05 14.39 6.84
CA ALA A 228 -22.67 14.96 5.55
C ALA A 228 -21.60 14.10 4.84
N VAL A 229 -20.58 13.62 5.57
CA VAL A 229 -19.56 12.71 5.02
C VAL A 229 -20.20 11.38 4.62
N ALA A 230 -21.15 10.85 5.43
CA ALA A 230 -21.89 9.65 5.12
C ALA A 230 -22.72 9.77 3.84
N GLN A 231 -23.43 10.86 3.73
CA GLN A 231 -24.27 11.12 2.57
C GLN A 231 -23.43 11.28 1.32
N ASP A 232 -22.29 11.98 1.42
CA ASP A 232 -21.36 12.15 0.31
C ASP A 232 -20.70 10.85 -0.09
N LEU A 233 -20.23 10.03 0.85
CA LEU A 233 -19.65 8.71 0.54
C LEU A 233 -20.70 7.77 -0.08
N SER A 234 -21.94 7.81 0.38
CA SER A 234 -23.01 6.92 -0.11
C SER A 234 -23.33 7.11 -1.59
N GLN A 235 -23.09 8.29 -2.16
CA GLN A 235 -23.30 8.52 -3.59
C GLN A 235 -22.20 7.88 -4.47
N TYR A 236 -21.04 7.53 -3.89
CA TYR A 236 -19.95 6.85 -4.58
C TYR A 236 -19.95 5.33 -4.39
N LEU A 237 -20.76 4.82 -3.45
CA LEU A 237 -20.87 3.40 -3.18
C LEU A 237 -22.13 2.86 -3.85
N GLY A 238 -21.97 2.01 -4.84
CA GLY A 238 -23.08 1.23 -5.40
C GLY A 238 -23.53 0.12 -4.45
N GLU A 239 -24.58 -0.58 -4.82
CA GLU A 239 -25.02 -1.76 -4.10
C GLU A 239 -23.88 -2.82 -4.12
N ASP A 240 -23.51 -3.33 -2.95
CA ASP A 240 -22.39 -4.29 -2.78
C ASP A 240 -21.01 -3.77 -3.25
N ALA A 241 -20.74 -2.47 -3.09
CA ALA A 241 -19.41 -1.92 -3.37
C ALA A 241 -18.35 -2.59 -2.49
N HIS A 242 -17.31 -3.17 -3.13
CA HIS A 242 -16.25 -3.87 -2.42
C HIS A 242 -14.90 -3.79 -3.14
N ILE A 243 -13.85 -4.02 -2.39
CA ILE A 243 -12.47 -4.05 -2.88
C ILE A 243 -11.87 -5.42 -2.57
N ILE A 244 -11.23 -6.03 -3.55
CA ILE A 244 -10.41 -7.22 -3.37
C ILE A 244 -8.96 -6.80 -3.59
N SER A 245 -8.16 -6.86 -2.52
CA SER A 245 -6.73 -6.59 -2.57
C SER A 245 -5.96 -7.90 -2.49
N SER A 246 -4.88 -8.02 -3.23
CA SER A 246 -4.01 -9.18 -3.18
C SER A 246 -2.54 -8.80 -3.24
N LEU A 247 -1.71 -9.60 -2.59
CA LEU A 247 -0.26 -9.47 -2.57
C LEU A 247 0.35 -10.83 -2.96
N THR A 248 1.28 -10.80 -3.91
CA THR A 248 1.97 -11.99 -4.39
C THR A 248 3.47 -11.72 -4.46
N PHE A 249 4.26 -12.62 -3.90
CA PHE A 249 5.71 -12.61 -3.97
C PHE A 249 6.17 -13.50 -5.12
N GLU A 250 6.80 -12.90 -6.11
CA GLU A 250 7.30 -13.56 -7.31
C GLU A 250 8.82 -13.46 -7.41
N PRO A 251 9.50 -14.22 -8.29
CA PRO A 251 10.92 -14.00 -8.53
C PRO A 251 11.19 -12.54 -8.93
N GLY A 252 12.07 -11.88 -8.18
CA GLY A 252 12.50 -10.50 -8.41
C GLY A 252 11.43 -9.42 -8.28
N ARG A 253 10.20 -9.73 -7.89
CA ARG A 253 9.15 -8.71 -7.77
C ARG A 253 8.07 -9.03 -6.75
N ILE A 254 7.51 -7.97 -6.17
CA ILE A 254 6.30 -8.01 -5.35
C ILE A 254 5.18 -7.40 -6.18
N VAL A 255 4.07 -8.09 -6.30
CA VAL A 255 2.89 -7.64 -7.04
C VAL A 255 1.73 -7.45 -6.07
N ALA A 256 1.23 -6.22 -5.99
CA ALA A 256 -0.02 -5.90 -5.29
C ALA A 256 -1.08 -5.51 -6.32
N THR A 257 -2.30 -6.01 -6.15
CA THR A 257 -3.45 -5.63 -6.97
C THR A 257 -4.62 -5.24 -6.09
N ASN A 258 -5.37 -4.23 -6.51
CA ASN A 258 -6.61 -3.82 -5.89
C ASN A 258 -7.68 -3.78 -6.99
N ASN A 259 -8.72 -4.58 -6.85
CA ASN A 259 -9.84 -4.64 -7.77
C ASN A 259 -11.07 -4.05 -7.08
N CYS A 260 -11.63 -3.01 -7.67
CA CYS A 260 -12.78 -2.28 -7.13
C CYS A 260 -14.04 -2.67 -7.90
N TYR A 261 -15.05 -3.14 -7.18
CA TYR A 261 -16.31 -3.62 -7.73
C TYR A 261 -17.48 -2.76 -7.27
N ASN A 262 -18.42 -2.50 -8.16
CA ASN A 262 -19.71 -1.86 -7.86
C ASN A 262 -19.60 -0.47 -7.21
N PHE A 263 -18.53 0.28 -7.50
CA PHE A 263 -18.46 1.69 -7.13
C PHE A 263 -19.29 2.53 -8.12
N ASN A 264 -20.04 3.51 -7.60
CA ASN A 264 -20.75 4.45 -8.45
C ASN A 264 -19.78 5.52 -8.95
N THR A 265 -19.46 5.47 -10.23
CA THR A 265 -18.50 6.35 -10.87
C THR A 265 -19.14 7.36 -11.81
N GLU A 266 -20.47 7.50 -11.82
CA GLU A 266 -21.20 8.37 -12.75
C GLU A 266 -20.71 9.83 -12.72
N LYS A 267 -20.40 10.36 -11.52
CA LYS A 267 -19.90 11.72 -11.35
C LYS A 267 -18.53 11.98 -12.00
N PHE A 268 -17.79 10.94 -12.22
CA PHE A 268 -16.44 11.01 -12.77
C PHE A 268 -16.36 10.40 -14.18
N GLU A 269 -17.53 10.09 -14.77
CA GLU A 269 -17.57 9.52 -16.13
C GLU A 269 -16.89 10.47 -17.11
N GLY A 270 -15.88 9.96 -17.81
CA GLY A 270 -15.10 10.74 -18.78
C GLY A 270 -13.98 11.61 -18.20
N LEU A 271 -13.85 11.73 -16.86
CA LEU A 271 -12.77 12.52 -16.23
C LEU A 271 -11.39 11.96 -16.60
N PHE A 272 -11.25 10.64 -16.54
CA PHE A 272 -10.00 9.99 -16.89
C PHE A 272 -10.06 9.40 -18.29
N LYS A 273 -9.01 9.66 -19.05
CA LYS A 273 -8.77 9.10 -20.37
C LYS A 273 -7.66 8.07 -20.31
N ARG A 274 -7.64 7.14 -21.23
CA ARG A 274 -6.50 6.24 -21.40
C ARG A 274 -5.30 7.06 -21.85
N CYS A 275 -4.16 6.82 -21.21
CA CYS A 275 -2.91 7.47 -21.54
C CYS A 275 -2.48 7.06 -22.96
N ASN A 276 -2.03 8.03 -23.76
CA ASN A 276 -1.45 7.76 -25.08
C ASN A 276 0.06 7.45 -25.01
N ASN A 277 0.69 7.83 -23.87
CA ASN A 277 2.10 7.61 -23.58
C ASN A 277 3.11 8.30 -24.50
N ASP A 278 2.69 9.25 -25.33
CA ASP A 278 3.55 9.97 -26.28
C ASP A 278 4.61 10.82 -25.56
N HIS A 279 4.33 11.26 -24.34
CA HIS A 279 5.26 12.01 -23.50
C HIS A 279 6.49 11.20 -23.10
N LEU A 280 6.41 9.86 -23.05
CA LEU A 280 7.53 8.97 -22.70
C LEU A 280 8.69 9.04 -23.71
N ASP A 281 8.45 9.51 -24.92
CA ASP A 281 9.51 9.73 -25.92
C ASP A 281 10.47 10.87 -25.51
N TYR A 282 10.02 11.78 -24.65
CA TYR A 282 10.81 12.94 -24.18
C TYR A 282 11.50 12.68 -22.83
N ILE A 283 11.23 11.55 -22.18
CA ILE A 283 11.69 11.18 -20.85
C ILE A 283 12.73 10.06 -20.98
N SER A 284 13.84 10.12 -20.23
CA SER A 284 14.79 9.03 -20.17
C SER A 284 14.21 7.81 -19.43
N GLU A 285 14.58 6.60 -19.84
CA GLU A 285 14.26 5.37 -19.11
C GLU A 285 14.84 5.36 -17.68
N ASP A 286 15.89 6.17 -17.45
CA ASP A 286 16.56 6.35 -16.15
C ASP A 286 16.00 7.51 -15.34
N ALA A 287 14.89 8.13 -15.73
CA ALA A 287 14.25 9.18 -14.93
C ALA A 287 13.99 8.69 -13.49
N ILE A 288 14.24 9.56 -12.51
CA ILE A 288 14.07 9.24 -11.08
C ILE A 288 12.60 8.94 -10.77
N ALA A 289 11.70 9.79 -11.28
CA ALA A 289 10.26 9.60 -11.08
C ALA A 289 9.47 10.13 -12.28
N VAL A 290 8.40 9.42 -12.61
CA VAL A 290 7.41 9.81 -13.62
C VAL A 290 6.02 9.60 -13.03
N LEU A 291 5.16 10.60 -13.18
CA LEU A 291 3.76 10.55 -12.81
C LEU A 291 2.95 10.98 -14.04
N ASN A 292 1.99 10.19 -14.45
CA ASN A 292 1.15 10.51 -15.61
C ASN A 292 -0.32 10.20 -15.33
N PHE A 293 -1.20 11.04 -15.85
CA PHE A 293 -2.65 10.87 -15.86
C PHE A 293 -3.22 11.31 -17.21
N GLY A 294 -4.10 10.51 -17.77
CA GLY A 294 -4.96 10.96 -18.87
C GLY A 294 -6.17 11.68 -18.28
N LEU A 295 -6.35 12.96 -18.59
CA LEU A 295 -7.39 13.82 -17.99
C LEU A 295 -8.27 14.49 -19.04
N GLU A 296 -9.55 14.68 -18.68
CA GLU A 296 -10.47 15.61 -19.33
C GLU A 296 -10.64 16.85 -18.44
N GLY A 297 -9.98 17.92 -18.81
CA GLY A 297 -9.87 19.13 -17.99
C GLY A 297 -11.20 19.83 -17.74
N GLN A 298 -12.13 19.80 -18.70
CA GLN A 298 -13.45 20.37 -18.51
C GLN A 298 -14.19 19.71 -17.34
N ILE A 299 -14.23 18.38 -17.32
CA ILE A 299 -14.90 17.64 -16.23
C ILE A 299 -14.18 17.88 -14.90
N LEU A 300 -12.83 17.92 -14.92
CA LEU A 300 -12.05 18.20 -13.70
C LEU A 300 -12.36 19.60 -13.15
N SER A 301 -12.44 20.61 -14.00
CA SER A 301 -12.81 21.98 -13.62
C SER A 301 -14.20 22.05 -13.00
N GLU A 302 -15.18 21.38 -13.60
CA GLU A 302 -16.55 21.29 -13.09
C GLU A 302 -16.58 20.63 -11.69
N LEU A 303 -15.88 19.50 -11.50
CA LEU A 303 -15.79 18.80 -10.21
C LEU A 303 -15.11 19.64 -9.12
N ILE A 304 -14.01 20.33 -9.44
CA ILE A 304 -13.34 21.24 -8.51
C ILE A 304 -14.30 22.35 -8.07
N THR A 305 -15.05 22.91 -9.01
CA THR A 305 -16.02 23.98 -8.75
C THR A 305 -17.19 23.48 -7.88
N GLU A 306 -17.69 22.27 -8.16
CA GLU A 306 -18.74 21.63 -7.37
C GLU A 306 -18.24 21.35 -5.93
N PHE A 307 -17.04 20.76 -5.78
CA PHE A 307 -16.44 20.46 -4.48
C PHE A 307 -16.28 21.69 -3.61
N ILE A 308 -15.77 22.79 -4.15
CA ILE A 308 -15.55 24.02 -3.39
C ILE A 308 -16.86 24.68 -2.96
N ASN A 309 -17.94 24.47 -3.69
CA ASN A 309 -19.26 24.96 -3.34
C ASN A 309 -20.07 23.96 -2.51
N SER A 310 -19.54 22.79 -2.19
CA SER A 310 -20.19 21.76 -1.40
C SER A 310 -20.06 22.00 0.12
N ASP A 311 -20.93 21.37 0.89
CA ASP A 311 -20.85 21.39 2.36
C ASP A 311 -19.57 20.70 2.86
N LEU A 312 -19.02 19.77 2.08
CA LEU A 312 -17.77 19.08 2.41
C LEU A 312 -16.57 20.04 2.47
N SER A 313 -16.52 21.05 1.61
CA SER A 313 -15.47 22.08 1.67
C SER A 313 -15.52 22.88 2.97
N ASN A 314 -16.74 23.17 3.46
CA ASN A 314 -16.95 23.88 4.73
C ASN A 314 -16.53 23.01 5.92
N ILE A 315 -16.84 21.71 5.90
CA ILE A 315 -16.47 20.72 6.93
C ILE A 315 -14.93 20.57 7.01
N LEU A 316 -14.25 20.53 5.86
CA LEU A 316 -12.79 20.45 5.79
C LEU A 316 -12.08 21.78 6.12
N GLY A 317 -12.85 22.82 6.46
CA GLY A 317 -12.32 24.14 6.80
C GLY A 317 -11.70 24.88 5.60
N ILE A 318 -12.12 24.56 4.38
CA ILE A 318 -11.68 25.21 3.14
C ILE A 318 -12.55 26.46 2.93
N ASP A 319 -12.30 27.52 3.70
CA ASP A 319 -12.96 28.82 3.51
C ASP A 319 -12.07 29.70 2.61
N LEU A 320 -12.43 29.78 1.33
CA LEU A 320 -11.70 30.56 0.34
C LEU A 320 -12.16 32.03 0.37
N HIS A 321 -11.19 32.93 0.59
CA HIS A 321 -11.42 34.38 0.45
C HIS A 321 -11.62 34.78 -1.03
N ASN A 322 -12.15 35.95 -1.27
CA ASN A 322 -12.47 36.41 -2.63
C ASN A 322 -11.26 36.38 -3.60
N GLU A 323 -10.07 36.67 -3.11
CA GLU A 323 -8.84 36.63 -3.92
C GLU A 323 -8.47 35.19 -4.31
N GLU A 324 -8.66 34.24 -3.38
CA GLU A 324 -8.41 32.82 -3.60
C GLU A 324 -9.43 32.21 -4.54
N ARG A 325 -10.71 32.61 -4.44
CA ARG A 325 -11.77 32.21 -5.37
C ARG A 325 -11.50 32.73 -6.80
N MET A 326 -10.98 33.97 -6.93
CA MET A 326 -10.57 34.49 -8.25
C MET A 326 -9.37 33.73 -8.82
N ALA A 327 -8.36 33.45 -8.00
CA ALA A 327 -7.20 32.66 -8.41
C ALA A 327 -7.61 31.24 -8.85
N LEU A 328 -8.56 30.63 -8.13
CA LEU A 328 -9.10 29.33 -8.47
C LEU A 328 -9.88 29.34 -9.77
N ALA A 329 -10.74 30.32 -10.01
CA ALA A 329 -11.46 30.44 -11.28
C ALA A 329 -10.50 30.47 -12.47
N VAL A 330 -9.41 31.24 -12.35
CA VAL A 330 -8.34 31.27 -13.35
C VAL A 330 -7.63 29.92 -13.51
N ALA A 331 -7.42 29.19 -12.40
CA ALA A 331 -6.86 27.86 -12.46
C ALA A 331 -7.82 26.86 -13.14
N CYS A 332 -9.12 26.97 -12.87
CA CYS A 332 -10.16 26.17 -13.55
C CYS A 332 -10.18 26.45 -15.06
N ASP A 333 -10.14 27.72 -15.49
CA ASP A 333 -10.05 28.06 -16.91
C ASP A 333 -8.80 27.46 -17.58
N ALA A 334 -7.67 27.39 -16.85
CA ALA A 334 -6.46 26.74 -17.36
C ALA A 334 -6.61 25.21 -17.41
N ILE A 335 -7.25 24.62 -16.41
CA ILE A 335 -7.50 23.17 -16.33
C ILE A 335 -8.43 22.73 -17.47
N GLU A 336 -9.42 23.51 -17.85
CA GLU A 336 -10.34 23.19 -18.95
C GLU A 336 -9.65 22.98 -20.31
N SER A 337 -8.47 23.59 -20.51
CA SER A 337 -7.69 23.37 -21.72
C SER A 337 -6.93 22.05 -21.76
N ILE A 338 -6.84 21.31 -20.65
CA ILE A 338 -6.18 19.99 -20.58
C ILE A 338 -7.08 18.94 -21.25
N ASN A 339 -6.52 18.16 -22.16
CA ASN A 339 -7.29 17.14 -22.88
C ASN A 339 -6.40 15.95 -23.28
N GLY A 340 -6.05 15.11 -22.31
CA GLY A 340 -5.20 13.94 -22.52
C GLY A 340 -4.15 13.79 -21.44
N ASP A 341 -2.95 13.37 -21.83
CA ASP A 341 -1.88 13.07 -20.89
C ASP A 341 -1.39 14.32 -20.16
N THR A 342 -1.27 14.19 -18.84
CA THR A 342 -0.58 15.15 -17.98
C THR A 342 0.54 14.41 -17.25
N THR A 343 1.77 14.71 -17.63
CA THR A 343 2.97 14.02 -17.14
C THR A 343 3.84 14.97 -16.33
N ILE A 344 4.21 14.53 -15.15
CA ILE A 344 5.22 15.18 -14.31
C ILE A 344 6.43 14.27 -14.24
N VAL A 345 7.60 14.79 -14.54
CA VAL A 345 8.84 14.02 -14.50
C VAL A 345 9.91 14.72 -13.66
N LEU A 346 10.58 13.92 -12.85
CA LEU A 346 11.85 14.27 -12.21
C LEU A 346 12.93 13.42 -12.89
N GLU A 347 13.66 14.04 -13.82
CA GLU A 347 14.66 13.36 -14.64
C GLU A 347 15.92 13.07 -13.82
N SER A 348 16.45 14.09 -13.11
CA SER A 348 17.66 13.96 -12.32
C SER A 348 17.78 15.05 -11.28
N ILE A 349 18.53 14.77 -10.22
CA ILE A 349 18.94 15.74 -9.21
C ILE A 349 20.46 15.71 -9.09
N ASP A 350 21.09 16.88 -9.14
CA ASP A 350 22.52 17.06 -8.92
C ASP A 350 22.78 17.88 -7.66
N GLY A 351 23.80 17.49 -6.92
CA GLY A 351 24.19 18.16 -5.70
C GLY A 351 25.45 17.58 -5.08
N THR A 352 25.78 18.05 -3.91
CA THR A 352 26.96 17.61 -3.15
C THR A 352 26.65 17.59 -1.67
N LEU A 353 27.46 16.87 -0.91
CA LEU A 353 27.53 17.04 0.54
C LEU A 353 28.39 18.26 0.87
N ARG A 354 27.86 19.15 1.69
CA ARG A 354 28.58 20.27 2.23
C ARG A 354 28.98 19.99 3.67
N GLU A 355 30.27 20.08 3.97
CA GLU A 355 30.76 20.00 5.33
C GLU A 355 30.31 21.22 6.12
N ARG A 356 29.70 21.00 7.28
CA ARG A 356 29.37 22.03 8.26
C ARG A 356 30.02 21.66 9.58
N PHE A 357 31.02 22.46 9.94
CA PHE A 357 31.68 22.33 11.24
C PHE A 357 30.79 22.92 12.34
N ASN A 358 30.50 22.13 13.36
CA ASN A 358 29.80 22.59 14.54
C ASN A 358 30.83 23.10 15.56
N TYR A 359 30.96 24.39 15.68
CA TYR A 359 31.91 25.04 16.60
C TYR A 359 31.66 24.74 18.08
N TYR A 360 30.47 24.29 18.46
CA TYR A 360 30.12 23.98 19.84
C TYR A 360 30.45 22.56 20.25
N THR A 361 30.32 21.59 19.34
CA THR A 361 30.58 20.16 19.60
C THR A 361 31.91 19.70 19.03
N GLY A 362 32.49 20.43 18.09
CA GLY A 362 33.70 20.06 17.37
C GLY A 362 33.44 19.06 16.23
N ASP A 363 32.16 18.68 15.97
CA ASP A 363 31.79 17.68 14.97
C ASP A 363 31.70 18.29 13.57
N VAL A 364 31.97 17.47 12.58
CA VAL A 364 31.73 17.78 11.18
C VAL A 364 30.44 17.08 10.75
N ASN A 365 29.42 17.87 10.46
CA ASN A 365 28.17 17.37 9.91
C ASN A 365 28.16 17.55 8.39
N TYR A 366 27.67 16.56 7.68
CA TYR A 366 27.48 16.62 6.23
C TYR A 366 26.04 16.99 5.93
N LEU A 367 25.81 18.11 5.24
CA LEU A 367 24.47 18.56 4.84
C LEU A 367 24.33 18.43 3.32
N PRO A 368 23.27 17.80 2.82
CA PRO A 368 22.98 17.78 1.39
C PRO A 368 22.76 19.20 0.86
N GLU A 369 23.46 19.57 -0.20
CA GLU A 369 23.31 20.83 -0.92
C GLU A 369 22.93 20.55 -2.37
N MET A 370 21.65 20.77 -2.73
CA MET A 370 21.18 20.62 -4.09
C MET A 370 21.75 21.75 -4.96
N LYS A 371 22.41 21.41 -6.07
CA LYS A 371 22.96 22.37 -7.02
C LYS A 371 22.03 22.63 -8.18
N SER A 372 21.41 21.59 -8.69
CA SER A 372 20.45 21.67 -9.78
C SER A 372 19.57 20.43 -9.82
N PHE A 373 18.47 20.51 -10.55
CA PHE A 373 17.64 19.36 -10.93
C PHE A 373 17.13 19.55 -12.35
N LYS A 374 16.71 18.45 -12.96
CA LYS A 374 15.99 18.42 -14.23
C LYS A 374 14.60 17.87 -13.98
N ALA A 375 13.60 18.68 -14.26
CA ALA A 375 12.21 18.27 -14.14
C ALA A 375 11.37 18.92 -15.23
N ALA A 376 10.28 18.27 -15.60
CA ALA A 376 9.32 18.85 -16.53
C ALA A 376 7.90 18.45 -16.17
N MET A 377 6.96 19.26 -16.61
CA MET A 377 5.54 18.96 -16.74
C MET A 377 5.18 19.07 -18.22
N MET A 378 4.51 18.06 -18.71
CA MET A 378 4.01 17.98 -20.08
C MET A 378 2.50 17.74 -20.02
N MET A 379 1.73 18.46 -20.82
CA MET A 379 0.28 18.34 -20.85
C MET A 379 -0.20 18.34 -22.30
N ASP A 380 -1.13 17.44 -22.61
CA ASP A 380 -1.92 17.54 -23.82
C ASP A 380 -2.99 18.62 -23.62
N VAL A 381 -3.00 19.62 -24.49
CA VAL A 381 -3.92 20.75 -24.40
C VAL A 381 -4.73 20.89 -25.67
N SER A 382 -6.01 21.29 -25.53
CA SER A 382 -6.94 21.49 -26.65
C SER A 382 -6.74 22.83 -27.36
N ASP A 383 -6.16 23.81 -26.67
CA ASP A 383 -6.02 25.19 -27.15
C ASP A 383 -4.74 25.86 -26.60
N SER A 384 -4.62 27.16 -26.85
CA SER A 384 -3.46 27.96 -26.41
C SER A 384 -3.75 28.85 -25.19
N TYR A 385 -4.81 28.57 -24.42
CA TYR A 385 -5.21 29.42 -23.31
C TYR A 385 -4.06 29.60 -22.28
N ILE A 386 -3.44 28.52 -21.84
CA ILE A 386 -2.38 28.56 -20.82
C ILE A 386 -1.19 29.39 -21.32
N ILE A 387 -0.65 29.08 -22.52
CA ILE A 387 0.53 29.80 -23.05
C ILE A 387 0.25 31.27 -23.33
N THR A 388 -0.97 31.59 -23.79
CA THR A 388 -1.38 32.96 -24.11
C THR A 388 -1.47 33.81 -22.83
N ASN A 389 -1.99 33.23 -21.75
CA ASN A 389 -2.25 33.95 -20.50
C ASN A 389 -1.10 33.87 -19.49
N VAL A 390 -0.12 32.97 -19.68
CA VAL A 390 1.00 32.80 -18.77
C VAL A 390 1.73 34.11 -18.43
N GLY A 391 1.84 35.03 -19.37
CA GLY A 391 2.44 36.34 -19.18
C GLY A 391 1.72 37.20 -18.13
N GLN A 392 0.42 37.00 -17.94
CA GLN A 392 -0.38 37.70 -16.92
C GLN A 392 -0.16 37.11 -15.52
N TYR A 393 0.07 35.79 -15.44
CA TYR A 393 0.19 35.04 -14.17
C TYR A 393 1.65 34.89 -13.72
N ALA A 394 2.59 34.84 -14.65
CA ALA A 394 4.01 34.65 -14.35
C ALA A 394 4.67 35.88 -13.66
N MET A 395 3.94 36.98 -13.44
CA MET A 395 4.37 38.18 -12.71
C MET A 395 5.80 38.67 -13.07
N GLY A 396 6.16 38.56 -14.35
CA GLY A 396 7.51 38.92 -14.83
C GLY A 396 8.61 37.88 -14.54
N LEU A 397 8.27 36.72 -13.98
CA LEU A 397 9.23 35.62 -13.75
C LEU A 397 9.70 34.98 -15.06
N LEU A 398 8.85 35.00 -16.10
CA LEU A 398 9.15 34.45 -17.41
C LEU A 398 9.20 35.59 -18.44
N VAL A 399 10.17 35.51 -19.36
CA VAL A 399 10.35 36.46 -20.46
C VAL A 399 9.81 35.83 -21.74
N LYS A 400 8.92 36.55 -22.42
CA LYS A 400 8.38 36.11 -23.71
C LYS A 400 9.49 36.09 -24.75
N VAL A 401 9.72 34.95 -25.36
CA VAL A 401 10.66 34.74 -26.47
C VAL A 401 9.94 34.87 -27.80
N ASP A 402 8.78 34.24 -27.92
CA ASP A 402 7.83 34.34 -29.02
C ASP A 402 6.40 34.06 -28.55
N ASP A 403 5.42 33.94 -29.45
CA ASP A 403 4.02 33.77 -29.06
C ASP A 403 3.73 32.45 -28.35
N ASN A 404 4.54 31.43 -28.57
CA ASN A 404 4.37 30.09 -28.01
C ASN A 404 5.51 29.70 -27.08
N HIS A 405 6.41 30.63 -26.70
CA HIS A 405 7.61 30.33 -25.93
C HIS A 405 7.93 31.42 -24.92
N TYR A 406 8.05 31.02 -23.67
CA TYR A 406 8.57 31.83 -22.59
C TYR A 406 9.79 31.14 -21.96
N ALA A 407 10.78 31.91 -21.55
CA ALA A 407 11.96 31.38 -20.91
C ALA A 407 12.48 32.34 -19.85
N SER A 408 13.22 31.82 -18.88
CA SER A 408 13.92 32.61 -17.89
C SER A 408 15.11 31.86 -17.34
N GLN A 409 16.02 32.58 -16.71
CA GLN A 409 17.17 32.01 -16.01
C GLN A 409 17.26 32.58 -14.60
N PHE A 410 17.25 31.68 -13.61
CA PHE A 410 17.43 32.01 -12.19
C PHE A 410 18.63 31.22 -11.65
N GLY A 411 19.78 31.88 -11.51
CA GLY A 411 21.00 31.20 -11.10
C GLY A 411 21.35 30.05 -12.05
N ASN A 412 21.35 28.84 -11.53
CA ASN A 412 21.65 27.62 -12.29
C ASN A 412 20.41 26.98 -12.95
N TYR A 413 19.24 27.60 -12.83
CA TYR A 413 17.98 27.05 -13.35
C TYR A 413 17.56 27.78 -14.62
N ASN A 414 17.41 27.02 -15.70
CA ASN A 414 16.81 27.49 -16.94
C ASN A 414 15.37 26.99 -16.95
N ILE A 415 14.43 27.91 -16.94
CA ILE A 415 13.00 27.61 -16.98
C ILE A 415 12.52 27.85 -18.41
N THR A 416 11.79 26.89 -18.96
CA THR A 416 11.21 26.98 -20.30
C THR A 416 9.74 26.61 -20.21
N LEU A 417 8.87 27.40 -20.83
CA LEU A 417 7.48 27.09 -21.07
C LEU A 417 7.24 27.23 -22.58
N LEU A 418 6.82 26.17 -23.23
CA LEU A 418 6.68 26.12 -24.67
C LEU A 418 5.45 25.31 -25.05
N GLN A 419 4.65 25.82 -26.00
CA GLN A 419 3.59 25.04 -26.64
C GLN A 419 3.94 24.73 -28.08
N ARG A 420 3.83 23.45 -28.44
CA ARG A 420 3.93 22.96 -29.81
C ARG A 420 2.71 22.12 -30.14
N GLU A 421 1.92 22.58 -31.09
CA GLU A 421 0.64 21.93 -31.41
C GLU A 421 -0.19 21.74 -30.12
N ASN A 422 -0.52 20.52 -29.77
CA ASN A 422 -1.29 20.16 -28.58
C ASN A 422 -0.43 19.89 -27.34
N LEU A 423 0.91 19.90 -27.44
CA LEU A 423 1.81 19.67 -26.31
C LEU A 423 2.21 20.98 -25.65
N LEU A 424 1.82 21.19 -24.40
CA LEU A 424 2.36 22.21 -23.52
C LEU A 424 3.48 21.60 -22.67
N PHE A 425 4.67 22.17 -22.77
CA PHE A 425 5.87 21.73 -22.05
C PHE A 425 6.36 22.83 -21.10
N GLY A 426 6.41 22.53 -19.80
CA GLY A 426 7.06 23.35 -18.78
C GLY A 426 8.26 22.61 -18.20
N GLY A 427 9.48 23.14 -18.36
CA GLY A 427 10.69 22.44 -17.91
C GLY A 427 11.64 23.31 -17.12
N VAL A 428 12.30 22.69 -16.16
CA VAL A 428 13.46 23.23 -15.41
C VAL A 428 14.70 22.42 -15.82
N ASN A 429 15.65 23.10 -16.48
CA ASN A 429 16.85 22.49 -17.06
C ASN A 429 16.57 21.36 -18.05
N MET A 430 15.34 21.24 -18.54
CA MET A 430 14.90 20.32 -19.58
C MET A 430 14.39 21.08 -20.81
N LYS A 431 14.44 20.40 -21.94
CA LYS A 431 13.89 20.86 -23.22
C LYS A 431 13.01 19.78 -23.84
N PRO A 432 12.00 20.12 -24.62
CA PRO A 432 11.14 19.15 -25.30
C PRO A 432 11.86 18.52 -26.51
N THR A 433 12.89 17.75 -26.24
CA THR A 433 13.65 16.96 -27.23
C THR A 433 13.54 15.50 -26.88
N LYS A 434 13.37 14.63 -27.90
CA LYS A 434 13.30 13.19 -27.67
C LYS A 434 14.57 12.69 -26.95
N ALA A 435 14.37 11.84 -25.96
CA ALA A 435 15.46 11.25 -25.20
C ALA A 435 16.27 10.27 -26.07
N GLU A 436 17.56 10.12 -25.79
CA GLU A 436 18.41 9.15 -26.47
C GLU A 436 17.97 7.72 -26.15
N TYR A 437 17.64 7.47 -24.87
CA TYR A 437 17.06 6.21 -24.37
C TYR A 437 15.69 6.52 -23.79
N PRO A 438 14.63 6.54 -24.63
CA PRO A 438 13.33 7.01 -24.19
C PRO A 438 12.61 5.96 -23.34
N ALA A 439 11.91 6.43 -22.34
CA ALA A 439 11.09 5.62 -21.42
C ALA A 439 10.01 4.80 -22.16
N SER A 440 9.58 5.24 -23.35
CA SER A 440 8.67 4.48 -24.22
C SER A 440 9.24 3.13 -24.70
N LYS A 441 10.55 2.90 -24.56
CA LYS A 441 11.23 1.64 -24.89
C LYS A 441 11.58 0.79 -23.67
N ALA A 442 11.35 1.29 -22.48
CA ALA A 442 11.55 0.54 -21.25
C ALA A 442 10.64 -0.70 -21.19
N ILE A 443 11.08 -1.74 -20.50
CA ILE A 443 10.33 -3.01 -20.38
C ILE A 443 8.95 -2.78 -19.78
N TRP A 444 8.87 -1.92 -18.77
CA TRP A 444 7.65 -1.59 -18.06
C TRP A 444 6.62 -0.76 -18.89
N ALA A 445 7.07 -0.13 -19.98
CA ALA A 445 6.16 0.67 -20.81
C ALA A 445 4.99 -0.15 -21.39
N LYS A 446 5.17 -1.46 -21.55
CA LYS A 446 4.10 -2.37 -22.00
C LYS A 446 3.04 -2.61 -20.92
N ASP A 447 3.41 -2.54 -19.65
CA ASP A 447 2.49 -2.78 -18.54
C ASP A 447 1.49 -1.64 -18.36
N ILE A 448 1.85 -0.43 -18.81
CA ILE A 448 1.04 0.78 -18.73
C ILE A 448 0.28 1.11 -20.01
N GLU A 449 0.43 0.31 -21.07
CA GLU A 449 -0.43 0.45 -22.26
C GLU A 449 -1.89 0.38 -21.84
N GLU A 450 -2.72 1.30 -22.27
CA GLU A 450 -4.13 1.40 -21.89
C GLU A 450 -4.43 1.77 -20.42
N SER A 451 -3.43 2.18 -19.63
CA SER A 451 -3.70 2.71 -18.28
C SER A 451 -4.36 4.10 -18.34
N TYR A 452 -5.07 4.44 -17.28
CA TYR A 452 -5.62 5.79 -17.07
C TYR A 452 -4.66 6.72 -16.33
N GLY A 453 -3.62 6.15 -15.75
CA GLY A 453 -2.56 6.84 -15.07
C GLY A 453 -1.56 5.88 -14.48
N TYR A 454 -0.34 6.35 -14.28
CA TYR A 454 0.73 5.57 -13.69
C TYR A 454 1.73 6.43 -12.93
N ALA A 455 2.42 5.81 -12.00
CA ALA A 455 3.53 6.38 -11.26
C ALA A 455 4.72 5.41 -11.30
N ILE A 456 5.91 5.95 -11.55
CA ILE A 456 7.15 5.19 -11.61
C ILE A 456 8.17 5.86 -10.71
N ILE A 457 8.89 5.07 -9.93
CA ILE A 457 10.04 5.50 -9.13
C ILE A 457 11.19 4.57 -9.45
N ASN A 458 12.31 5.10 -9.93
CA ASN A 458 13.53 4.36 -10.20
C ASN A 458 14.50 4.53 -9.02
N PHE A 459 14.55 3.53 -8.15
CA PHE A 459 15.43 3.56 -6.98
C PHE A 459 16.90 3.50 -7.33
N ASN A 460 17.29 2.87 -8.46
CA ASN A 460 18.65 2.85 -8.90
C ASN A 460 19.12 4.26 -9.29
N SER A 461 18.35 4.96 -10.11
CA SER A 461 18.63 6.35 -10.51
C SER A 461 18.64 7.29 -9.31
N LEU A 462 17.75 7.06 -8.33
CA LEU A 462 17.73 7.81 -7.09
C LEU A 462 19.04 7.64 -6.30
N ARG A 463 19.59 6.42 -6.21
CA ARG A 463 20.83 6.13 -5.50
C ARG A 463 22.08 6.59 -6.26
N GLU A 464 22.09 6.54 -7.58
CA GLU A 464 23.21 6.95 -8.40
C GLU A 464 23.45 8.46 -8.41
N SER A 465 22.43 9.25 -8.14
CA SER A 465 22.55 10.69 -7.93
C SER A 465 23.39 10.97 -6.67
N LYS A 466 24.45 11.75 -6.79
CA LYS A 466 25.29 12.13 -5.65
C LYS A 466 24.53 12.84 -4.52
N PHE A 467 23.50 13.58 -4.87
CA PHE A 467 22.67 14.29 -3.89
C PHE A 467 21.72 13.36 -3.16
N THR A 468 20.88 12.64 -3.90
CA THR A 468 19.88 11.72 -3.31
C THR A 468 20.53 10.49 -2.72
N GLY A 469 21.64 10.00 -3.30
CA GLY A 469 22.45 8.94 -2.72
C GLY A 469 23.02 9.32 -1.36
N SER A 470 23.46 10.58 -1.20
CA SER A 470 23.94 11.08 0.10
C SER A 470 22.82 11.21 1.14
N ILE A 471 21.61 11.61 0.74
CA ILE A 471 20.44 11.61 1.63
C ILE A 471 20.09 10.19 2.03
N TYR A 472 20.16 9.28 1.06
CA TYR A 472 19.95 7.86 1.28
C TYR A 472 20.92 7.28 2.32
N ASP A 473 22.22 7.59 2.21
CA ASP A 473 23.23 7.15 3.17
C ASP A 473 22.97 7.70 4.57
N ILE A 474 22.53 8.96 4.70
CA ILE A 474 22.14 9.57 5.99
C ILE A 474 20.90 8.86 6.57
N LEU A 475 19.88 8.56 5.75
CA LEU A 475 18.70 7.85 6.19
C LEU A 475 19.03 6.42 6.67
N ILE A 476 19.95 5.74 6.02
CA ILE A 476 20.45 4.43 6.46
C ILE A 476 21.17 4.53 7.81
N GLU A 477 21.97 5.57 7.99
CA GLU A 477 22.66 5.82 9.27
C GLU A 477 21.66 6.05 10.42
N GLU A 478 20.55 6.73 10.16
CA GLU A 478 19.48 6.96 11.13
C GLU A 478 18.57 5.74 11.38
N LEU A 479 18.28 4.96 10.33
CA LEU A 479 17.40 3.78 10.40
C LEU A 479 18.11 2.53 10.94
N GLY A 480 19.44 2.48 10.77
CA GLY A 480 20.28 1.32 11.08
C GLY A 480 20.81 0.63 9.81
N LEU A 481 22.06 0.17 9.89
CA LEU A 481 22.75 -0.48 8.76
C LEU A 481 22.08 -1.76 8.27
N GLU A 482 21.28 -2.40 9.13
CA GLU A 482 20.51 -3.60 8.81
C GLU A 482 19.47 -3.38 7.70
N TYR A 483 18.96 -2.15 7.54
CA TYR A 483 18.01 -1.82 6.48
C TYR A 483 18.65 -1.48 5.14
N ASP A 484 19.98 -1.24 5.12
CA ASP A 484 20.71 -0.86 3.90
C ASP A 484 20.55 -1.90 2.79
N ASN A 485 20.73 -3.17 3.09
CA ASN A 485 20.61 -4.24 2.11
C ASN A 485 19.18 -4.36 1.55
N THR A 486 18.16 -4.16 2.39
CA THR A 486 16.74 -4.17 1.96
C THR A 486 16.48 -3.04 0.98
N LEU A 487 16.88 -1.83 1.32
CA LEU A 487 16.67 -0.67 0.48
C LEU A 487 17.50 -0.71 -0.80
N ARG A 488 18.74 -1.26 -0.76
CA ARG A 488 19.58 -1.48 -1.94
C ARG A 488 19.07 -2.58 -2.87
N SER A 489 18.25 -3.49 -2.38
CA SER A 489 17.62 -4.51 -3.23
C SER A 489 16.54 -3.95 -4.14
N LEU A 490 15.94 -2.80 -3.80
CA LEU A 490 14.90 -2.16 -4.61
C LEU A 490 15.49 -1.62 -5.93
N LYS A 491 14.89 -1.96 -7.06
CA LYS A 491 15.24 -1.46 -8.38
C LYS A 491 14.28 -0.38 -8.84
N GLN A 492 12.98 -0.68 -8.84
CA GLN A 492 11.95 0.18 -9.38
C GLN A 492 10.60 -0.11 -8.72
N MET A 493 9.75 0.89 -8.64
CA MET A 493 8.33 0.74 -8.33
C MET A 493 7.52 1.28 -9.49
N LEU A 494 6.54 0.52 -9.94
CA LEU A 494 5.56 0.88 -10.94
C LEU A 494 4.17 0.69 -10.34
N SER A 495 3.32 1.71 -10.43
CA SER A 495 1.90 1.62 -10.06
C SER A 495 1.06 2.18 -11.19
N TYR A 496 0.01 1.49 -11.59
CA TYR A 496 -0.86 1.92 -12.67
C TYR A 496 -2.30 1.47 -12.48
N ALA A 497 -3.23 2.27 -13.02
CA ALA A 497 -4.65 2.02 -12.97
C ALA A 497 -5.19 1.70 -14.38
N TYR A 498 -6.01 0.68 -14.49
CA TYR A 498 -6.61 0.21 -15.74
C TYR A 498 -7.97 -0.43 -15.48
N THR A 499 -8.74 -0.67 -16.53
CA THR A 499 -9.96 -1.49 -16.44
C THR A 499 -9.73 -2.85 -17.09
N THR A 500 -10.31 -3.89 -16.51
CA THR A 500 -10.34 -5.22 -17.14
C THR A 500 -11.35 -5.26 -18.29
N SER A 501 -11.37 -6.37 -19.03
CA SER A 501 -12.40 -6.64 -20.05
C SER A 501 -13.83 -6.76 -19.49
N GLU A 502 -13.96 -6.88 -18.15
CA GLU A 502 -15.24 -6.94 -17.43
C GLU A 502 -15.57 -5.57 -16.80
N ASP A 503 -14.91 -4.50 -17.24
CA ASP A 503 -15.05 -3.12 -16.75
C ASP A 503 -14.79 -2.96 -15.23
N ILE A 504 -13.99 -3.87 -14.64
CA ILE A 504 -13.57 -3.79 -13.25
C ILE A 504 -12.37 -2.85 -13.19
N LEU A 505 -12.46 -1.83 -12.35
CA LEU A 505 -11.33 -0.94 -12.13
C LEU A 505 -10.27 -1.62 -11.26
N CYS A 506 -9.06 -1.66 -11.79
CA CYS A 506 -7.92 -2.28 -11.16
C CYS A 506 -6.79 -1.26 -10.94
N ASN A 507 -6.15 -1.34 -9.80
CA ASN A 507 -4.84 -0.75 -9.58
C ASN A 507 -3.83 -1.88 -9.38
N LYS A 508 -2.72 -1.81 -10.08
CA LYS A 508 -1.61 -2.77 -9.92
C LYS A 508 -0.34 -2.02 -9.57
N SER A 509 0.30 -2.46 -8.50
CA SER A 509 1.61 -1.96 -8.07
C SER A 509 2.62 -3.08 -8.11
N VAL A 510 3.77 -2.82 -8.72
CA VAL A 510 4.86 -3.78 -8.87
C VAL A 510 6.13 -3.16 -8.31
N VAL A 511 6.70 -3.78 -7.28
CA VAL A 511 8.03 -3.44 -6.78
C VAL A 511 9.01 -4.44 -7.39
N VAL A 512 9.94 -3.97 -8.20
CA VAL A 512 10.98 -4.77 -8.85
C VAL A 512 12.25 -4.70 -8.01
N LEU A 513 12.89 -5.85 -7.82
CA LEU A 513 14.14 -5.99 -7.08
C LEU A 513 15.33 -6.15 -8.06
N ASN A 514 16.55 -5.86 -7.58
CA ASN A 514 17.76 -5.98 -8.38
C ASN A 514 18.11 -7.43 -8.73
N ASP A 515 17.84 -8.39 -7.82
CA ASP A 515 17.91 -9.81 -8.14
C ASP A 515 16.56 -10.29 -8.69
N GLU A 516 16.47 -10.40 -10.00
CA GLU A 516 15.25 -10.82 -10.70
C GLU A 516 15.03 -12.34 -10.68
N SER A 517 15.98 -13.13 -10.18
CA SER A 517 15.95 -14.60 -10.21
C SER A 517 15.43 -15.23 -8.92
N THR A 518 15.78 -14.64 -7.78
CA THR A 518 15.37 -15.13 -6.46
C THR A 518 13.99 -14.60 -6.10
N ASN A 519 13.14 -15.42 -5.44
CA ASN A 519 11.83 -14.95 -4.98
C ASN A 519 11.98 -13.71 -4.09
N SER A 520 11.13 -12.71 -4.29
CA SER A 520 11.21 -11.44 -3.57
C SER A 520 11.08 -11.61 -2.06
N LEU A 521 10.23 -12.53 -1.58
CA LEU A 521 10.11 -12.81 -0.15
C LEU A 521 11.37 -13.46 0.40
N GLU A 522 12.03 -14.35 -0.36
CA GLU A 522 13.33 -14.94 0.05
C GLU A 522 14.40 -13.86 0.19
N GLN A 523 14.44 -12.87 -0.72
CA GLN A 523 15.40 -11.78 -0.62
C GLN A 523 15.22 -11.00 0.69
N PHE A 524 13.98 -10.66 1.07
CA PHE A 524 13.72 -9.99 2.35
C PHE A 524 14.01 -10.88 3.55
N THR A 525 13.62 -12.14 3.49
CA THR A 525 13.88 -13.12 4.56
C THR A 525 15.39 -13.25 4.82
N SER A 526 16.19 -13.29 3.77
CA SER A 526 17.65 -13.40 3.86
C SER A 526 18.31 -12.24 4.61
N ILE A 527 17.68 -11.07 4.59
CA ILE A 527 18.16 -9.85 5.24
C ILE A 527 17.60 -9.74 6.66
N LEU A 528 16.28 -9.92 6.82
CA LEU A 528 15.59 -9.65 8.07
C LEU A 528 15.78 -10.73 9.13
N ILE A 529 15.84 -11.99 8.75
CA ILE A 529 15.99 -13.09 9.73
C ILE A 529 17.30 -12.99 10.51
N PRO A 530 18.49 -12.76 9.89
CA PRO A 530 19.73 -12.57 10.65
C PRO A 530 19.67 -11.41 11.65
N VAL A 531 18.99 -10.32 11.31
CA VAL A 531 18.80 -9.16 12.20
C VAL A 531 17.95 -9.54 13.40
N ILE A 532 16.78 -10.16 13.16
CA ILE A 532 15.90 -10.63 14.24
C ILE A 532 16.63 -11.60 15.18
N ILE A 533 17.40 -12.53 14.62
CA ILE A 533 18.21 -13.49 15.42
C ILE A 533 19.24 -12.75 16.26
N SER A 534 19.92 -11.74 15.69
CA SER A 534 20.91 -10.94 16.42
C SER A 534 20.28 -10.16 17.57
N GLU A 535 19.14 -9.51 17.35
CA GLU A 535 18.42 -8.77 18.38
C GLU A 535 17.91 -9.68 19.50
N MET A 536 17.32 -10.83 19.14
CA MET A 536 16.90 -11.83 20.12
C MET A 536 18.09 -12.34 20.96
N SER A 537 19.24 -12.54 20.33
CA SER A 537 20.44 -12.97 21.05
C SER A 537 20.99 -11.88 21.97
N ALA A 538 20.93 -10.61 21.56
CA ALA A 538 21.39 -9.46 22.35
C ALA A 538 20.47 -9.14 23.54
N SER A 539 19.18 -9.44 23.46
CA SER A 539 18.22 -9.22 24.56
C SER A 539 18.36 -10.24 25.70
N ILE A 540 19.20 -11.25 25.54
CA ILE A 540 19.39 -12.38 26.49
C ILE A 540 20.67 -12.22 27.30
N PHE A 541 21.58 -11.35 26.87
CA PHE A 541 22.81 -11.01 27.57
C PHE A 541 22.74 -9.60 28.19
#